data_89730e7ed9d99ddab18b62d8f1aefa1a
#
_entry.id   89730e7ed9d99ddab18b62d8f1aefa1a
#
_cell.length_a   1.000
_cell.length_b   1.000
_cell.length_c   1.000
_cell.angle_alpha   90.00
_cell.angle_beta   90.00
_cell.angle_gamma   90.00
#
_symmetry.space_group_name_H-M   'P 1'
#
loop_
_entity.id
_entity.type
_entity.pdbx_description
1 polymer ?
#
loop_
_entity_poly.entity_id
_entity_poly.type
_entity_poly.pdbx_seq_one_letter_code
_entity_poly.pdbx_strand_id
1 'polypeptide(L)'
;RKDNKKMNISDILTSGGDEKHFSFEVLPPLKGTGTERLFSTIEKFRDFDPAYINITTHRSEYVYKDLGNGLYQRARMRRRPGTVAVAAALQNKYNITTVPHILCSGFTREDTEYVLLDLQFLGITDLLVLRGDKAKHESAFVPEGNGYSHALELEGQINDFNKGLFVDGSPIKVTGTPFSYGVACYPEKHEESPNMEQDIYWLKKKVEAGAEYAVTQMFYDNRKYFEFVERVHKEGINVPIIPGIKPFGKLSQLSMIPKTFKIDLPQELASEAMKCKTDEEARALGVEWCIHQCRELIAYGVPSIHFYTVSAVESVKEVAKVIY
;
A
#
# COMPACT_ATOMS: atom_id res chain seq x y z
N ARG A 1 -22.87 1.00 27.50
CA ARG A 1 -21.57 0.95 26.79
C ARG A 1 -21.67 2.05 25.74
N LYS A 2 -20.82 3.12 25.85
CA LYS A 2 -20.67 4.09 24.78
C LYS A 2 -19.99 3.34 23.63
N ASP A 3 -20.70 3.18 22.51
CA ASP A 3 -20.09 2.76 21.25
C ASP A 3 -19.09 3.84 20.86
N ASN A 4 -17.82 3.63 21.24
CA ASN A 4 -16.71 4.38 20.62
C ASN A 4 -16.65 3.91 19.17
N LYS A 5 -17.33 4.62 18.29
CA LYS A 5 -17.20 4.42 16.84
C LYS A 5 -15.71 4.60 16.53
N LYS A 6 -15.04 3.53 16.11
CA LYS A 6 -13.64 3.57 15.71
C LYS A 6 -13.52 4.54 14.53
N MET A 7 -12.65 5.54 14.64
CA MET A 7 -12.42 6.49 13.54
C MET A 7 -11.79 5.73 12.37
N ASN A 8 -12.23 6.01 11.16
CA ASN A 8 -11.59 5.50 9.96
C ASN A 8 -10.30 6.30 9.65
N ILE A 9 -9.53 5.83 8.69
CA ILE A 9 -8.24 6.47 8.35
C ILE A 9 -8.46 7.91 7.87
N SER A 10 -9.48 8.17 7.07
CA SER A 10 -9.80 9.51 6.59
C SER A 10 -10.09 10.46 7.75
N ASP A 11 -10.87 10.02 8.74
CA ASP A 11 -11.15 10.80 9.96
C ASP A 11 -9.86 11.11 10.73
N ILE A 12 -8.95 10.12 10.90
CA ILE A 12 -7.66 10.30 11.57
C ILE A 12 -6.83 11.36 10.83
N LEU A 13 -6.71 11.26 9.52
CA LEU A 13 -5.89 12.14 8.69
C LEU A 13 -6.41 13.58 8.61
N THR A 14 -7.71 13.78 8.82
CA THR A 14 -8.38 15.09 8.72
C THR A 14 -8.73 15.70 10.08
N SER A 15 -8.50 15.00 11.18
CA SER A 15 -8.90 15.40 12.53
C SER A 15 -8.23 16.68 13.09
N GLY A 16 -7.27 17.26 12.37
CA GLY A 16 -6.70 18.57 12.64
C GLY A 16 -5.97 18.66 13.99
N GLY A 17 -4.74 18.22 14.06
CA GLY A 17 -3.84 18.38 15.19
C GLY A 17 -2.41 18.57 14.71
N ASP A 18 -1.51 19.01 15.61
CA ASP A 18 -0.08 19.09 15.31
C ASP A 18 0.59 17.70 15.28
N GLU A 19 -0.16 16.66 15.65
CA GLU A 19 0.32 15.27 15.72
C GLU A 19 0.52 14.70 14.32
N LYS A 20 1.74 14.22 14.07
CA LYS A 20 2.09 13.53 12.81
C LYS A 20 1.95 12.03 12.99
N HIS A 21 1.04 11.45 12.24
CA HIS A 21 0.76 10.03 12.36
C HIS A 21 1.85 9.17 11.71
N PHE A 22 2.23 8.12 12.42
CA PHE A 22 3.10 7.05 11.93
C PHE A 22 2.24 5.91 11.38
N SER A 23 2.55 5.44 10.19
CA SER A 23 1.95 4.23 9.63
C SER A 23 2.97 3.43 8.83
N PHE A 24 2.74 2.15 8.67
CA PHE A 24 3.65 1.30 7.93
C PHE A 24 2.94 0.11 7.29
N GLU A 25 3.63 -0.49 6.33
CA GLU A 25 3.16 -1.64 5.59
C GLU A 25 3.86 -2.91 6.06
N VAL A 26 3.13 -4.01 6.15
CA VAL A 26 3.69 -5.33 6.42
C VAL A 26 3.38 -6.32 5.31
N LEU A 27 4.31 -7.23 5.13
CA LEU A 27 4.21 -8.33 4.20
C LEU A 27 3.78 -9.60 4.96
N PRO A 28 2.66 -10.25 4.61
CA PRO A 28 2.29 -11.53 5.18
C PRO A 28 3.44 -12.56 5.05
N PRO A 29 3.68 -13.41 6.06
CA PRO A 29 4.79 -14.36 6.03
C PRO A 29 4.64 -15.37 4.89
N LEU A 30 5.73 -15.99 4.46
CA LEU A 30 5.64 -17.13 3.54
C LEU A 30 4.96 -18.31 4.23
N LYS A 31 4.24 -19.11 3.46
CA LYS A 31 3.62 -20.34 3.97
C LYS A 31 4.70 -21.24 4.59
N GLY A 32 4.41 -21.77 5.78
CA GLY A 32 5.32 -22.67 6.51
C GLY A 32 6.41 -21.97 7.31
N THR A 33 6.46 -20.62 7.35
CA THR A 33 7.50 -19.89 8.12
C THR A 33 7.01 -19.38 9.50
N GLY A 34 5.77 -19.68 9.88
CA GLY A 34 5.19 -19.18 11.13
C GLY A 34 4.84 -17.70 11.12
N THR A 35 4.43 -17.19 12.27
CA THR A 35 3.96 -15.80 12.46
C THR A 35 4.96 -14.92 13.20
N GLU A 36 6.01 -15.50 13.78
CA GLU A 36 6.93 -14.85 14.72
C GLU A 36 7.61 -13.63 14.09
N ARG A 37 8.02 -13.76 12.83
CA ARG A 37 8.67 -12.65 12.11
C ARG A 37 7.73 -11.47 11.90
N LEU A 38 6.47 -11.73 11.59
CA LEU A 38 5.45 -10.68 11.42
C LEU A 38 5.22 -9.96 12.74
N PHE A 39 4.96 -10.71 13.81
CA PHE A 39 4.72 -10.12 15.12
C PHE A 39 5.96 -9.38 15.67
N SER A 40 7.16 -9.93 15.47
CA SER A 40 8.41 -9.23 15.81
C SER A 40 8.55 -7.89 15.07
N THR A 41 8.08 -7.79 13.83
CA THR A 41 8.06 -6.52 13.10
C THR A 41 7.11 -5.52 13.75
N ILE A 42 5.91 -5.94 14.13
CA ILE A 42 4.93 -5.05 14.79
C ILE A 42 5.48 -4.56 16.14
N GLU A 43 6.05 -5.46 16.96
CA GLU A 43 6.62 -5.09 18.26
C GLU A 43 7.74 -4.03 18.15
N LYS A 44 8.50 -4.03 17.04
CA LYS A 44 9.54 -3.02 16.81
C LYS A 44 9.00 -1.62 16.57
N PHE A 45 7.77 -1.50 16.13
CA PHE A 45 7.12 -0.22 15.79
C PHE A 45 6.07 0.22 16.79
N ARG A 46 5.70 -0.65 17.74
CA ARG A 46 4.62 -0.40 18.69
C ARG A 46 4.83 0.86 19.53
N ASP A 47 6.07 1.13 19.92
CA ASP A 47 6.42 2.28 20.77
C ASP A 47 6.25 3.64 20.05
N PHE A 48 6.08 3.64 18.73
CA PHE A 48 5.83 4.83 17.92
C PHE A 48 4.33 5.08 17.69
N ASP A 49 3.46 4.39 18.41
CA ASP A 49 2.00 4.51 18.36
C ASP A 49 1.44 4.57 16.92
N PRO A 50 1.58 3.50 16.12
CA PRO A 50 1.16 3.52 14.75
C PRO A 50 -0.36 3.72 14.63
N ALA A 51 -0.77 4.73 13.87
CA ALA A 51 -2.17 5.04 13.65
C ALA A 51 -2.90 3.91 12.91
N TYR A 52 -2.20 3.27 11.97
CA TYR A 52 -2.71 2.10 11.24
C TYR A 52 -1.58 1.30 10.61
N ILE A 53 -1.89 0.06 10.21
CA ILE A 53 -0.96 -0.87 9.57
C ILE A 53 -1.57 -1.37 8.26
N ASN A 54 -0.89 -1.11 7.14
CA ASN A 54 -1.25 -1.67 5.85
C ASN A 54 -0.76 -3.12 5.72
N ILE A 55 -1.58 -3.95 5.11
CA ILE A 55 -1.25 -5.36 4.90
C ILE A 55 -1.31 -5.66 3.42
N THR A 56 -0.16 -5.96 2.83
CA THR A 56 -0.08 -6.28 1.41
C THR A 56 -0.86 -7.56 1.08
N THR A 57 -1.40 -7.59 -0.11
CA THR A 57 -2.04 -8.78 -0.69
C THR A 57 -1.17 -9.31 -1.82
N HIS A 58 -1.05 -10.64 -1.88
CA HIS A 58 -0.29 -11.32 -2.92
C HIS A 58 -1.20 -12.29 -3.67
N ARG A 59 -1.22 -12.15 -5.00
CA ARG A 59 -1.93 -13.06 -5.88
C ARG A 59 -1.40 -14.49 -5.77
N SER A 60 -2.24 -15.46 -6.09
CA SER A 60 -1.79 -16.82 -6.32
C SER A 60 -0.93 -16.86 -7.59
N GLU A 61 0.11 -17.68 -7.58
CA GLU A 61 0.96 -17.94 -8.75
C GLU A 61 0.53 -19.25 -9.42
N TYR A 62 0.71 -19.34 -10.73
CA TYR A 62 0.62 -20.63 -11.44
C TYR A 62 2.00 -21.29 -11.46
N VAL A 63 2.05 -22.54 -11.09
CA VAL A 63 3.22 -23.40 -11.21
C VAL A 63 2.93 -24.54 -12.16
N TYR A 64 3.92 -24.92 -12.92
CA TYR A 64 3.83 -26.01 -13.90
C TYR A 64 4.64 -27.18 -13.37
N LYS A 65 3.95 -28.29 -13.05
CA LYS A 65 4.59 -29.54 -12.65
C LYS A 65 4.82 -30.38 -13.90
N ASP A 66 6.06 -30.75 -14.16
CA ASP A 66 6.40 -31.67 -15.21
C ASP A 66 5.89 -33.08 -14.84
N LEU A 67 5.09 -33.67 -15.71
CA LEU A 67 4.56 -35.05 -15.60
C LEU A 67 5.33 -36.05 -16.42
N GLY A 68 6.38 -35.61 -17.14
CA GLY A 68 7.11 -36.41 -18.13
C GLY A 68 6.47 -36.37 -19.52
N ASN A 69 7.18 -36.86 -20.51
CA ASN A 69 6.73 -36.93 -21.91
C ASN A 69 6.25 -35.60 -22.51
N GLY A 70 6.79 -34.46 -22.03
CA GLY A 70 6.40 -33.13 -22.49
C GLY A 70 5.05 -32.64 -21.96
N LEU A 71 4.45 -33.33 -21.00
CA LEU A 71 3.21 -32.95 -20.36
C LEU A 71 3.46 -32.14 -19.08
N TYR A 72 2.72 -31.03 -18.90
CA TYR A 72 2.79 -30.19 -17.75
C TYR A 72 1.41 -30.01 -17.13
N GLN A 73 1.33 -30.19 -15.82
CA GLN A 73 0.13 -29.88 -15.02
C GLN A 73 0.26 -28.46 -14.47
N ARG A 74 -0.68 -27.58 -14.85
CA ARG A 74 -0.80 -26.26 -14.24
C ARG A 74 -1.52 -26.37 -12.89
N ALA A 75 -0.91 -25.87 -11.83
CA ALA A 75 -1.52 -25.79 -10.52
C ALA A 75 -1.45 -24.36 -9.97
N ARG A 76 -2.51 -23.92 -9.30
CA ARG A 76 -2.53 -22.63 -8.59
C ARG A 76 -1.87 -22.79 -7.23
N MET A 77 -0.91 -21.94 -6.91
CA MET A 77 -0.17 -21.98 -5.65
C MET A 77 -0.31 -20.64 -4.91
N ARG A 78 -0.80 -20.70 -3.68
CA ARG A 78 -0.77 -19.58 -2.76
C ARG A 78 0.49 -19.67 -1.90
N ARG A 79 1.32 -18.61 -1.92
CA ARG A 79 2.58 -18.57 -1.18
C ARG A 79 2.49 -17.90 0.18
N ARG A 80 1.44 -17.12 0.42
CA ARG A 80 1.24 -16.35 1.67
C ARG A 80 -0.20 -16.49 2.14
N PRO A 81 -0.47 -16.32 3.46
CA PRO A 81 -1.83 -16.20 3.95
C PRO A 81 -2.52 -14.99 3.31
N GLY A 82 -3.85 -15.03 3.31
CA GLY A 82 -4.66 -13.91 2.82
C GLY A 82 -4.57 -12.70 3.75
N THR A 83 -4.70 -11.51 3.17
CA THR A 83 -4.66 -10.24 3.91
C THR A 83 -5.72 -10.17 5.01
N VAL A 84 -6.91 -10.75 4.80
CA VAL A 84 -8.01 -10.80 5.79
C VAL A 84 -7.58 -11.50 7.07
N ALA A 85 -6.98 -12.69 6.96
CA ALA A 85 -6.53 -13.45 8.12
C ALA A 85 -5.45 -12.71 8.91
N VAL A 86 -4.51 -12.06 8.20
CA VAL A 86 -3.45 -11.28 8.83
C VAL A 86 -4.01 -10.03 9.49
N ALA A 87 -4.93 -9.32 8.82
CA ALA A 87 -5.60 -8.14 9.37
C ALA A 87 -6.36 -8.46 10.66
N ALA A 88 -7.14 -9.54 10.65
CA ALA A 88 -7.87 -10.01 11.84
C ALA A 88 -6.92 -10.35 13.00
N ALA A 89 -5.84 -11.08 12.71
CA ALA A 89 -4.86 -11.46 13.73
C ALA A 89 -4.16 -10.23 14.36
N LEU A 90 -3.76 -9.25 13.54
CA LEU A 90 -3.09 -8.04 14.02
C LEU A 90 -4.07 -7.14 14.80
N GLN A 91 -5.26 -6.91 14.26
CA GLN A 91 -6.28 -6.09 14.93
C GLN A 91 -6.69 -6.68 16.28
N ASN A 92 -6.91 -8.01 16.34
CA ASN A 92 -7.28 -8.67 17.58
C ASN A 92 -6.15 -8.66 18.62
N LYS A 93 -4.89 -8.86 18.19
CA LYS A 93 -3.75 -8.92 19.12
C LYS A 93 -3.31 -7.55 19.61
N TYR A 94 -3.29 -6.54 18.75
CA TYR A 94 -2.67 -5.25 19.03
C TYR A 94 -3.68 -4.10 19.19
N ASN A 95 -4.93 -4.31 18.81
CA ASN A 95 -5.98 -3.28 18.77
C ASN A 95 -5.59 -2.05 17.92
N ILE A 96 -4.77 -2.25 16.88
CA ILE A 96 -4.36 -1.23 15.91
C ILE A 96 -5.25 -1.37 14.68
N THR A 97 -5.66 -0.25 14.07
CA THR A 97 -6.41 -0.26 12.81
C THR A 97 -5.58 -0.92 11.72
N THR A 98 -6.17 -1.89 11.03
CA THR A 98 -5.53 -2.57 9.90
C THR A 98 -6.19 -2.19 8.59
N VAL A 99 -5.37 -2.00 7.56
CA VAL A 99 -5.78 -1.61 6.21
C VAL A 99 -5.34 -2.70 5.23
N PRO A 100 -6.19 -3.71 4.98
CA PRO A 100 -5.89 -4.72 3.97
C PRO A 100 -5.89 -4.11 2.57
N HIS A 101 -4.93 -4.52 1.74
CA HIS A 101 -4.90 -4.17 0.32
C HIS A 101 -5.88 -5.04 -0.46
N ILE A 102 -6.73 -4.42 -1.26
CA ILE A 102 -7.66 -5.09 -2.17
C ILE A 102 -7.16 -4.88 -3.59
N LEU A 103 -6.95 -5.97 -4.31
CA LEU A 103 -6.29 -5.95 -5.62
C LEU A 103 -7.19 -6.44 -6.74
N CYS A 104 -7.00 -5.88 -7.94
CA CYS A 104 -7.48 -6.51 -9.20
C CYS A 104 -6.64 -7.76 -9.53
N SER A 105 -5.32 -7.67 -9.31
CA SER A 105 -4.36 -8.71 -9.70
C SER A 105 -4.62 -10.04 -9.02
N GLY A 106 -4.97 -11.06 -9.81
CA GLY A 106 -5.15 -12.43 -9.33
C GLY A 106 -6.47 -12.71 -8.60
N PHE A 107 -7.47 -11.81 -8.72
CA PHE A 107 -8.79 -11.92 -8.10
C PHE A 107 -9.89 -11.77 -9.13
N THR A 108 -10.89 -12.65 -9.07
CA THR A 108 -12.17 -12.48 -9.75
C THR A 108 -13.06 -11.53 -8.96
N ARG A 109 -14.21 -11.14 -9.53
CA ARG A 109 -15.21 -10.33 -8.82
C ARG A 109 -15.77 -11.07 -7.61
N GLU A 110 -16.00 -12.37 -7.75
CA GLU A 110 -16.49 -13.24 -6.69
C GLU A 110 -15.43 -13.41 -5.58
N ASP A 111 -14.14 -13.58 -5.92
CA ASP A 111 -13.06 -13.62 -4.93
C ASP A 111 -13.03 -12.31 -4.11
N THR A 112 -13.22 -11.16 -4.78
CA THR A 112 -13.30 -9.85 -4.12
C THR A 112 -14.52 -9.75 -3.21
N GLU A 113 -15.70 -10.21 -3.65
CA GLU A 113 -16.92 -10.22 -2.83
C GLU A 113 -16.73 -11.04 -1.56
N TYR A 114 -16.13 -12.23 -1.63
CA TYR A 114 -15.82 -13.04 -0.44
C TYR A 114 -14.88 -12.30 0.53
N VAL A 115 -13.88 -11.61 0.01
CA VAL A 115 -12.97 -10.78 0.84
C VAL A 115 -13.75 -9.66 1.56
N LEU A 116 -14.64 -8.97 0.87
CA LEU A 116 -15.47 -7.91 1.46
C LEU A 116 -16.42 -8.45 2.53
N LEU A 117 -17.06 -9.60 2.29
CA LEU A 117 -17.90 -10.27 3.28
C LEU A 117 -17.12 -10.64 4.55
N ASP A 118 -15.95 -11.23 4.41
CA ASP A 118 -15.11 -11.62 5.53
C ASP A 118 -14.65 -10.39 6.34
N LEU A 119 -14.23 -9.32 5.65
CA LEU A 119 -13.80 -8.07 6.30
C LEU A 119 -14.96 -7.39 7.03
N GLN A 120 -16.15 -7.36 6.43
CA GLN A 120 -17.34 -6.80 7.08
C GLN A 120 -17.72 -7.60 8.34
N PHE A 121 -17.66 -8.93 8.26
CA PHE A 121 -17.90 -9.80 9.42
C PHE A 121 -16.91 -9.54 10.56
N LEU A 122 -15.66 -9.25 10.23
CA LEU A 122 -14.59 -8.94 11.20
C LEU A 122 -14.62 -7.49 11.69
N GLY A 123 -15.47 -6.62 11.13
CA GLY A 123 -15.49 -5.20 11.46
C GLY A 123 -14.24 -4.43 11.01
N ILE A 124 -13.59 -4.90 9.95
CA ILE A 124 -12.43 -4.25 9.30
C ILE A 124 -12.98 -3.49 8.10
N THR A 125 -12.98 -2.17 8.18
CA THR A 125 -13.69 -1.31 7.20
C THR A 125 -12.78 -0.37 6.43
N ASP A 126 -11.51 -0.25 6.80
CA ASP A 126 -10.53 0.57 6.10
C ASP A 126 -9.75 -0.27 5.08
N LEU A 127 -9.69 0.19 3.83
CA LEU A 127 -9.08 -0.54 2.73
C LEU A 127 -8.07 0.34 1.97
N LEU A 128 -7.11 -0.30 1.29
CA LEU A 128 -6.34 0.33 0.22
C LEU A 128 -6.62 -0.41 -1.08
N VAL A 129 -7.22 0.30 -2.05
CA VAL A 129 -7.67 -0.27 -3.32
C VAL A 129 -6.64 -0.03 -4.41
N LEU A 130 -6.13 -1.09 -4.98
CA LEU A 130 -5.03 -1.09 -5.92
C LEU A 130 -5.32 -1.98 -7.13
N ARG A 131 -4.72 -1.68 -8.27
CA ARG A 131 -4.70 -2.65 -9.37
C ARG A 131 -3.84 -3.86 -9.02
N GLY A 132 -2.70 -3.63 -8.40
CA GLY A 132 -1.66 -4.62 -8.20
C GLY A 132 -0.77 -4.79 -9.43
N ASP A 133 0.31 -5.55 -9.26
CA ASP A 133 1.30 -5.77 -10.29
C ASP A 133 0.88 -6.89 -11.27
N LYS A 134 1.43 -6.82 -12.48
CA LYS A 134 1.37 -7.93 -13.44
C LYS A 134 2.11 -9.16 -12.90
N ALA A 135 1.78 -10.36 -13.39
CA ALA A 135 2.54 -11.54 -13.05
C ALA A 135 3.96 -11.46 -13.65
N LYS A 136 4.92 -12.12 -13.02
CA LYS A 136 6.34 -12.06 -13.43
C LYS A 136 6.60 -12.51 -14.89
N HIS A 137 5.74 -13.39 -15.42
CA HIS A 137 5.84 -13.93 -16.77
C HIS A 137 5.01 -13.14 -17.80
N GLU A 138 4.24 -12.14 -17.36
CA GLU A 138 3.39 -11.32 -18.23
C GLU A 138 4.13 -10.06 -18.68
N SER A 139 3.96 -9.68 -19.95
CA SER A 139 4.50 -8.44 -20.51
C SER A 139 3.67 -7.22 -20.09
N ALA A 140 2.35 -7.40 -19.93
CA ALA A 140 1.39 -6.40 -19.47
C ALA A 140 0.48 -7.00 -18.40
N PHE A 141 -0.26 -6.15 -17.70
CA PHE A 141 -1.27 -6.59 -16.73
C PHE A 141 -2.41 -7.34 -17.44
N VAL A 142 -2.76 -8.53 -16.92
CA VAL A 142 -3.88 -9.34 -17.40
C VAL A 142 -4.78 -9.65 -16.20
N PRO A 143 -6.07 -9.22 -16.22
CA PRO A 143 -7.01 -9.55 -15.16
C PRO A 143 -7.34 -11.05 -15.14
N GLU A 144 -7.75 -11.57 -14.00
CA GLU A 144 -8.38 -12.89 -13.93
C GLU A 144 -9.72 -12.86 -14.66
N GLY A 145 -10.12 -13.95 -15.28
CA GLY A 145 -11.35 -14.20 -16.02
C GLY A 145 -12.37 -13.06 -16.09
N ASN A 146 -13.24 -12.95 -15.09
CA ASN A 146 -14.21 -11.85 -14.94
C ASN A 146 -13.72 -10.75 -13.95
N GLY A 147 -12.41 -10.69 -13.62
CA GLY A 147 -11.82 -9.70 -12.75
C GLY A 147 -11.74 -8.30 -13.37
N TYR A 148 -11.15 -7.36 -12.65
CA TYR A 148 -11.01 -5.97 -13.06
C TYR A 148 -9.62 -5.67 -13.62
N SER A 149 -9.58 -4.78 -14.61
CA SER A 149 -8.33 -4.31 -15.23
C SER A 149 -7.73 -3.09 -14.52
N HIS A 150 -8.55 -2.30 -13.82
CA HIS A 150 -8.15 -1.06 -13.18
C HIS A 150 -8.76 -0.91 -11.79
N ALA A 151 -8.06 -0.22 -10.90
CA ALA A 151 -8.52 0.05 -9.55
C ALA A 151 -9.88 0.77 -9.52
N LEU A 152 -10.14 1.69 -10.43
CA LEU A 152 -11.42 2.40 -10.53
C LEU A 152 -12.62 1.47 -10.73
N GLU A 153 -12.45 0.38 -11.48
CA GLU A 153 -13.51 -0.62 -11.66
C GLU A 153 -13.75 -1.41 -10.36
N LEU A 154 -12.68 -1.72 -9.66
CA LEU A 154 -12.73 -2.39 -8.35
C LEU A 154 -13.40 -1.49 -7.28
N GLU A 155 -13.13 -0.19 -7.30
CA GLU A 155 -13.84 0.80 -6.46
C GLU A 155 -15.36 0.76 -6.72
N GLY A 156 -15.76 0.58 -7.98
CA GLY A 156 -17.18 0.40 -8.36
C GLY A 156 -17.83 -0.75 -7.60
N GLN A 157 -17.19 -1.92 -7.52
CA GLN A 157 -17.72 -3.06 -6.78
C GLN A 157 -17.81 -2.78 -5.28
N ILE A 158 -16.79 -2.13 -4.69
CA ILE A 158 -16.82 -1.75 -3.27
C ILE A 158 -17.96 -0.77 -2.99
N ASN A 159 -18.17 0.20 -3.88
CA ASN A 159 -19.26 1.16 -3.77
C ASN A 159 -20.64 0.52 -3.89
N ASP A 160 -20.80 -0.45 -4.78
CA ASP A 160 -22.04 -1.21 -4.91
C ASP A 160 -22.30 -2.06 -3.67
N PHE A 161 -21.28 -2.69 -3.11
CA PHE A 161 -21.36 -3.40 -1.85
C PHE A 161 -21.77 -2.46 -0.69
N ASN A 162 -21.18 -1.27 -0.61
CA ASN A 162 -21.55 -0.23 0.36
C ASN A 162 -23.02 0.23 0.21
N LYS A 163 -23.56 0.22 -1.02
CA LYS A 163 -24.96 0.53 -1.31
C LYS A 163 -25.91 -0.67 -1.07
N GLY A 164 -25.38 -1.80 -0.68
CA GLY A 164 -26.16 -3.00 -0.40
C GLY A 164 -26.43 -3.90 -1.59
N LEU A 165 -25.50 -3.97 -2.55
CA LEU A 165 -25.60 -4.85 -3.72
C LEU A 165 -24.45 -5.84 -3.79
N PHE A 166 -24.77 -7.09 -4.07
CA PHE A 166 -23.81 -8.13 -4.43
C PHE A 166 -23.39 -8.04 -5.89
N VAL A 167 -22.34 -8.78 -6.27
CA VAL A 167 -21.81 -8.82 -7.66
C VAL A 167 -22.85 -9.28 -8.67
N ASP A 168 -23.77 -10.14 -8.29
CA ASP A 168 -24.87 -10.63 -9.12
C ASP A 168 -26.07 -9.66 -9.18
N GLY A 169 -25.97 -8.49 -8.53
CA GLY A 169 -27.02 -7.47 -8.45
C GLY A 169 -28.10 -7.76 -7.41
N SER A 170 -28.00 -8.85 -6.67
CA SER A 170 -28.95 -9.15 -5.60
C SER A 170 -28.72 -8.24 -4.39
N PRO A 171 -29.78 -7.88 -3.62
CA PRO A 171 -29.67 -6.95 -2.51
C PRO A 171 -29.08 -7.63 -1.25
N ILE A 172 -28.22 -6.92 -0.54
CA ILE A 172 -27.76 -7.27 0.80
C ILE A 172 -28.86 -6.90 1.79
N LYS A 173 -29.40 -7.90 2.51
CA LYS A 173 -30.54 -7.69 3.43
C LYS A 173 -30.19 -6.85 4.65
N VAL A 174 -28.97 -6.96 5.14
CA VAL A 174 -28.46 -6.19 6.30
C VAL A 174 -27.10 -5.63 5.91
N THR A 175 -27.02 -4.33 5.70
CA THR A 175 -25.77 -3.64 5.42
C THR A 175 -25.01 -3.43 6.74
N GLY A 176 -23.71 -3.70 6.72
CA GLY A 176 -22.80 -3.35 7.83
C GLY A 176 -22.29 -1.91 7.72
N THR A 177 -21.24 -1.61 8.47
CA THR A 177 -20.51 -0.33 8.33
C THR A 177 -19.90 -0.27 6.92
N PRO A 178 -20.12 0.81 6.17
CA PRO A 178 -19.53 0.97 4.84
C PRO A 178 -18.00 0.93 4.88
N PHE A 179 -17.38 0.41 3.84
CA PHE A 179 -15.94 0.48 3.64
C PHE A 179 -15.52 1.91 3.30
N SER A 180 -14.50 2.39 4.00
CA SER A 180 -13.71 3.58 3.67
C SER A 180 -12.43 3.13 2.98
N TYR A 181 -12.01 3.82 1.93
CA TYR A 181 -10.82 3.36 1.21
C TYR A 181 -9.95 4.50 0.67
N GLY A 182 -8.64 4.20 0.64
CA GLY A 182 -7.64 4.97 -0.08
C GLY A 182 -7.21 4.28 -1.37
N VAL A 183 -6.46 5.02 -2.18
CA VAL A 183 -5.91 4.58 -3.48
C VAL A 183 -4.43 4.93 -3.59
N ALA A 184 -3.74 4.38 -4.59
CA ALA A 184 -2.37 4.77 -4.90
C ALA A 184 -2.31 5.98 -5.83
N CYS A 185 -1.24 6.80 -5.66
CA CYS A 185 -0.87 7.87 -6.56
C CYS A 185 0.66 7.91 -6.77
N TYR A 186 1.14 8.69 -7.74
CA TYR A 186 2.51 8.59 -8.23
C TYR A 186 3.12 9.98 -8.44
N PRO A 187 3.99 10.46 -7.52
CA PRO A 187 4.66 11.76 -7.67
C PRO A 187 5.50 11.87 -8.95
N GLU A 188 6.03 10.75 -9.43
CA GLU A 188 6.84 10.68 -10.65
C GLU A 188 6.11 10.00 -11.83
N LYS A 189 4.78 9.93 -11.80
CA LYS A 189 3.91 9.33 -12.79
C LYS A 189 3.92 7.78 -12.75
N HIS A 190 2.77 7.18 -12.95
CA HIS A 190 2.66 5.73 -13.18
C HIS A 190 3.30 5.33 -14.54
N GLU A 191 3.98 4.19 -14.58
CA GLU A 191 4.73 3.74 -15.78
C GLU A 191 3.86 3.62 -17.05
N GLU A 192 2.58 3.29 -16.91
CA GLU A 192 1.65 3.15 -18.03
C GLU A 192 0.97 4.45 -18.42
N SER A 193 1.03 5.49 -17.61
CA SER A 193 0.45 6.79 -17.94
C SER A 193 1.34 7.52 -18.97
N PRO A 194 0.76 8.06 -20.05
CA PRO A 194 1.55 8.76 -21.08
C PRO A 194 2.21 10.03 -20.55
N ASN A 195 1.58 10.73 -19.61
CA ASN A 195 2.05 11.96 -18.98
C ASN A 195 1.44 12.13 -17.58
N MET A 196 1.89 13.14 -16.85
CA MET A 196 1.40 13.41 -15.50
C MET A 196 -0.05 13.92 -15.49
N GLU A 197 -0.46 14.65 -16.51
CA GLU A 197 -1.83 15.15 -16.65
C GLU A 197 -2.83 14.00 -16.69
N GLN A 198 -2.53 12.97 -17.47
CA GLN A 198 -3.38 11.77 -17.56
C GLN A 198 -3.37 10.97 -16.26
N ASP A 199 -2.23 10.93 -15.57
CA ASP A 199 -2.12 10.23 -14.29
C ASP A 199 -2.96 10.92 -13.19
N ILE A 200 -2.89 12.26 -13.10
CA ILE A 200 -3.72 13.06 -12.20
C ILE A 200 -5.21 12.98 -12.58
N TYR A 201 -5.55 12.93 -13.88
CA TYR A 201 -6.92 12.70 -14.33
C TYR A 201 -7.48 11.39 -13.74
N TRP A 202 -6.73 10.30 -13.80
CA TRP A 202 -7.18 9.03 -13.21
C TRP A 202 -7.26 9.07 -11.69
N LEU A 203 -6.35 9.78 -11.02
CA LEU A 203 -6.45 10.00 -9.58
C LEU A 203 -7.76 10.77 -9.25
N LYS A 204 -8.08 11.81 -10.01
CA LYS A 204 -9.33 12.55 -9.86
C LYS A 204 -10.54 11.65 -9.99
N LYS A 205 -10.56 10.75 -10.99
CA LYS A 205 -11.66 9.79 -11.18
C LYS A 205 -11.82 8.84 -10.00
N LYS A 206 -10.73 8.37 -9.41
CA LYS A 206 -10.77 7.54 -8.20
C LYS A 206 -11.34 8.31 -6.99
N VAL A 207 -10.94 9.56 -6.80
CA VAL A 207 -11.47 10.41 -5.74
C VAL A 207 -12.96 10.74 -5.97
N GLU A 208 -13.36 11.06 -7.20
CA GLU A 208 -14.76 11.25 -7.57
C GLU A 208 -15.60 9.98 -7.34
N ALA A 209 -15.02 8.80 -7.49
CA ALA A 209 -15.67 7.52 -7.21
C ALA A 209 -15.82 7.24 -5.70
N GLY A 210 -15.05 7.89 -4.82
CA GLY A 210 -15.21 7.76 -3.38
C GLY A 210 -13.94 7.47 -2.61
N ALA A 211 -12.75 7.48 -3.23
CA ALA A 211 -11.50 7.38 -2.49
C ALA A 211 -11.32 8.59 -1.58
N GLU A 212 -11.04 8.33 -0.30
CA GLU A 212 -11.01 9.36 0.75
C GLU A 212 -9.59 9.86 1.05
N TYR A 213 -8.56 9.16 0.60
CA TYR A 213 -7.15 9.55 0.69
C TYR A 213 -6.33 8.85 -0.41
N ALA A 214 -5.11 9.32 -0.64
CA ALA A 214 -4.19 8.63 -1.53
C ALA A 214 -2.81 8.43 -0.87
N VAL A 215 -2.18 7.28 -1.13
CA VAL A 215 -0.82 6.98 -0.69
C VAL A 215 0.10 6.99 -1.90
N THR A 216 1.24 7.67 -1.80
CA THR A 216 2.16 7.76 -2.93
C THR A 216 3.00 6.50 -3.11
N GLN A 217 3.42 6.20 -4.35
CA GLN A 217 4.60 5.38 -4.56
C GLN A 217 5.79 6.02 -3.83
N MET A 218 6.77 5.20 -3.42
CA MET A 218 8.00 5.72 -2.83
C MET A 218 8.71 6.70 -3.78
N PHE A 219 9.37 7.69 -3.22
CA PHE A 219 10.19 8.67 -3.92
C PHE A 219 11.37 9.06 -3.04
N TYR A 220 12.41 9.64 -3.62
CA TYR A 220 13.62 10.06 -2.92
C TYR A 220 13.89 11.56 -3.03
N ASP A 221 13.14 12.28 -3.87
CA ASP A 221 13.20 13.73 -4.02
C ASP A 221 11.86 14.35 -3.56
N ASN A 222 11.88 15.07 -2.44
CA ASN A 222 10.67 15.70 -1.89
C ASN A 222 10.08 16.78 -2.83
N ARG A 223 10.90 17.40 -3.69
CA ARG A 223 10.41 18.37 -4.68
C ARG A 223 9.38 17.76 -5.62
N LYS A 224 9.59 16.50 -6.03
CA LYS A 224 8.65 15.73 -6.85
C LYS A 224 7.29 15.57 -6.16
N TYR A 225 7.31 15.30 -4.85
CA TYR A 225 6.09 15.19 -4.04
C TYR A 225 5.40 16.55 -3.91
N PHE A 226 6.11 17.62 -3.58
CA PHE A 226 5.54 18.95 -3.42
C PHE A 226 4.89 19.46 -4.72
N GLU A 227 5.60 19.35 -5.85
CA GLU A 227 5.08 19.69 -7.17
C GLU A 227 3.83 18.88 -7.54
N PHE A 228 3.85 17.58 -7.22
CA PHE A 228 2.71 16.69 -7.45
C PHE A 228 1.49 17.14 -6.64
N VAL A 229 1.65 17.38 -5.34
CA VAL A 229 0.55 17.81 -4.46
C VAL A 229 -0.04 19.15 -4.91
N GLU A 230 0.81 20.13 -5.30
CA GLU A 230 0.33 21.40 -5.86
C GLU A 230 -0.50 21.22 -7.13
N ARG A 231 -0.06 20.33 -8.03
CA ARG A 231 -0.82 20.03 -9.27
C ARG A 231 -2.14 19.33 -8.97
N VAL A 232 -2.14 18.36 -8.05
CA VAL A 232 -3.33 17.64 -7.59
C VAL A 232 -4.36 18.60 -7.01
N HIS A 233 -3.93 19.54 -6.17
CA HIS A 233 -4.83 20.57 -5.61
C HIS A 233 -5.38 21.53 -6.67
N LYS A 234 -4.56 21.95 -7.66
CA LYS A 234 -5.03 22.78 -8.78
C LYS A 234 -6.12 22.10 -9.60
N GLU A 235 -6.10 20.78 -9.68
CA GLU A 235 -7.16 19.98 -10.33
C GLU A 235 -8.39 19.75 -9.44
N GLY A 236 -8.44 20.34 -8.25
CA GLY A 236 -9.57 20.25 -7.32
C GLY A 236 -9.62 18.96 -6.50
N ILE A 237 -8.53 18.23 -6.42
CA ILE A 237 -8.43 17.01 -5.60
C ILE A 237 -7.92 17.46 -4.21
N ASN A 238 -8.78 17.36 -3.18
CA ASN A 238 -8.52 17.88 -1.84
C ASN A 238 -8.39 16.80 -0.76
N VAL A 239 -8.37 15.53 -1.16
CA VAL A 239 -8.14 14.43 -0.21
C VAL A 239 -6.70 14.43 0.30
N PRO A 240 -6.41 13.92 1.52
CA PRO A 240 -5.05 13.79 2.01
C PRO A 240 -4.17 12.96 1.06
N ILE A 241 -3.00 13.47 0.73
CA ILE A 241 -1.97 12.76 -0.05
C ILE A 241 -0.85 12.36 0.91
N ILE A 242 -0.79 11.06 1.23
CA ILE A 242 0.16 10.53 2.21
C ILE A 242 1.46 10.15 1.51
N PRO A 243 2.61 10.74 1.88
CA PRO A 243 3.89 10.32 1.33
C PRO A 243 4.25 8.90 1.78
N GLY A 244 4.49 8.02 0.81
CA GLY A 244 5.04 6.69 1.02
C GLY A 244 6.56 6.73 0.94
N ILE A 245 7.26 6.33 2.00
CA ILE A 245 8.71 6.49 2.14
C ILE A 245 9.36 5.14 2.39
N LYS A 246 10.52 4.93 1.79
CA LYS A 246 11.36 3.75 2.02
C LYS A 246 12.84 4.17 2.09
N PRO A 247 13.53 3.89 3.20
CA PRO A 247 14.96 4.13 3.28
C PRO A 247 15.72 3.35 2.21
N PHE A 248 16.66 3.99 1.52
CA PHE A 248 17.67 3.33 0.70
C PHE A 248 18.56 2.47 1.61
N GLY A 249 18.96 1.28 1.19
CA GLY A 249 19.61 0.38 2.15
C GLY A 249 20.65 -0.58 1.58
N LYS A 250 20.85 -0.60 0.25
CA LYS A 250 21.81 -1.50 -0.41
C LYS A 250 22.34 -0.92 -1.70
N LEU A 251 23.61 -1.15 -2.00
CA LEU A 251 24.23 -0.68 -3.25
C LEU A 251 23.52 -1.17 -4.52
N SER A 252 23.01 -2.41 -4.49
CA SER A 252 22.23 -2.94 -5.61
C SER A 252 20.95 -2.15 -5.93
N GLN A 253 20.46 -1.37 -4.98
CA GLN A 253 19.26 -0.52 -5.15
C GLN A 253 19.49 0.68 -6.07
N LEU A 254 20.75 1.11 -6.29
CA LEU A 254 21.08 2.16 -7.24
C LEU A 254 20.53 1.87 -8.65
N SER A 255 20.57 0.63 -9.08
CA SER A 255 20.02 0.22 -10.39
C SER A 255 18.64 -0.41 -10.27
N MET A 256 18.37 -1.12 -9.18
CA MET A 256 17.12 -1.87 -9.01
C MET A 256 15.92 -0.92 -8.84
N ILE A 257 16.05 0.14 -8.02
CA ILE A 257 14.93 1.05 -7.71
C ILE A 257 14.43 1.76 -8.99
N PRO A 258 15.27 2.45 -9.78
CA PRO A 258 14.80 3.09 -11.01
C PRO A 258 14.21 2.10 -12.01
N LYS A 259 14.84 0.94 -12.15
CA LYS A 259 14.39 -0.10 -13.08
C LYS A 259 13.03 -0.70 -12.70
N THR A 260 12.81 -0.95 -11.41
CA THR A 260 11.63 -1.68 -10.93
C THR A 260 10.45 -0.76 -10.68
N PHE A 261 10.68 0.39 -10.05
CA PHE A 261 9.62 1.30 -9.62
C PHE A 261 9.42 2.50 -10.54
N LYS A 262 10.29 2.68 -11.55
CA LYS A 262 10.24 3.80 -12.52
C LYS A 262 10.27 5.17 -11.85
N ILE A 263 11.09 5.29 -10.82
CA ILE A 263 11.33 6.52 -10.06
C ILE A 263 12.81 6.88 -10.13
N ASP A 264 13.11 8.15 -9.95
CA ASP A 264 14.48 8.66 -9.99
C ASP A 264 15.14 8.58 -8.60
N LEU A 265 16.45 8.34 -8.59
CA LEU A 265 17.28 8.63 -7.43
C LEU A 265 17.92 10.03 -7.65
N PRO A 266 17.78 10.96 -6.70
CA PRO A 266 18.42 12.27 -6.81
C PRO A 266 19.94 12.14 -7.01
N GLN A 267 20.51 13.06 -7.80
CA GLN A 267 21.94 13.05 -8.10
C GLN A 267 22.80 13.05 -6.84
N GLU A 268 22.38 13.79 -5.83
CA GLU A 268 23.06 13.88 -4.54
C GLU A 268 23.10 12.53 -3.83
N LEU A 269 21.94 11.84 -3.71
CA LEU A 269 21.86 10.51 -3.11
C LEU A 269 22.67 9.50 -3.92
N ALA A 270 22.53 9.48 -5.23
CA ALA A 270 23.24 8.56 -6.11
C ALA A 270 24.77 8.74 -6.00
N SER A 271 25.25 9.99 -5.99
CA SER A 271 26.66 10.29 -5.87
C SER A 271 27.26 9.86 -4.53
N GLU A 272 26.55 10.07 -3.43
CA GLU A 272 27.00 9.60 -2.11
C GLU A 272 26.94 8.07 -2.00
N ALA A 273 25.89 7.45 -2.54
CA ALA A 273 25.76 5.98 -2.52
C ALA A 273 26.86 5.29 -3.35
N MET A 274 27.33 5.92 -4.45
CA MET A 274 28.43 5.38 -5.24
C MET A 274 29.80 5.43 -4.51
N LYS A 275 29.94 6.23 -3.45
CA LYS A 275 31.15 6.25 -2.60
C LYS A 275 31.13 5.13 -1.54
N CYS A 276 29.96 4.60 -1.21
CA CYS A 276 29.81 3.52 -0.27
C CYS A 276 30.46 2.24 -0.81
N LYS A 277 31.15 1.51 0.08
CA LYS A 277 31.82 0.25 -0.26
C LYS A 277 31.06 -0.98 0.21
N THR A 278 30.16 -0.80 1.17
CA THR A 278 29.38 -1.88 1.79
C THR A 278 27.89 -1.52 1.84
N ASP A 279 27.05 -2.54 2.01
CA ASP A 279 25.61 -2.34 2.21
C ASP A 279 25.32 -1.66 3.56
N GLU A 280 26.19 -1.81 4.58
CA GLU A 280 26.08 -1.12 5.86
C GLU A 280 26.26 0.39 5.71
N GLU A 281 27.26 0.81 4.92
CA GLU A 281 27.46 2.24 4.59
C GLU A 281 26.29 2.78 3.79
N ALA A 282 25.82 2.04 2.79
CA ALA A 282 24.65 2.41 1.99
C ALA A 282 23.37 2.52 2.86
N ARG A 283 23.19 1.62 3.83
CA ARG A 283 22.08 1.67 4.76
C ARG A 283 22.16 2.89 5.69
N ALA A 284 23.32 3.21 6.22
CA ALA A 284 23.52 4.40 7.06
C ALA A 284 23.18 5.68 6.28
N LEU A 285 23.68 5.82 5.06
CA LEU A 285 23.33 6.91 4.15
C LEU A 285 21.79 6.99 3.90
N GLY A 286 21.15 5.84 3.64
CA GLY A 286 19.73 5.79 3.38
C GLY A 286 18.88 6.17 4.59
N VAL A 287 19.31 5.83 5.80
CA VAL A 287 18.64 6.25 7.04
C VAL A 287 18.77 7.77 7.22
N GLU A 288 19.95 8.34 7.05
CA GLU A 288 20.19 9.78 7.15
C GLU A 288 19.36 10.55 6.11
N TRP A 289 19.39 10.10 4.85
CA TRP A 289 18.56 10.68 3.78
C TRP A 289 17.08 10.66 4.12
N CYS A 290 16.58 9.52 4.59
CA CYS A 290 15.17 9.33 4.96
C CYS A 290 14.75 10.22 6.13
N ILE A 291 15.62 10.41 7.15
CA ILE A 291 15.37 11.35 8.26
C ILE A 291 15.22 12.78 7.72
N HIS A 292 16.09 13.19 6.81
CA HIS A 292 16.01 14.51 6.18
C HIS A 292 14.69 14.66 5.39
N GLN A 293 14.35 13.68 4.55
CA GLN A 293 13.08 13.67 3.83
C GLN A 293 11.88 13.81 4.78
N CYS A 294 11.84 13.03 5.85
CA CYS A 294 10.73 13.07 6.81
C CYS A 294 10.60 14.45 7.48
N ARG A 295 11.71 15.07 7.86
CA ARG A 295 11.71 16.43 8.46
C ARG A 295 11.15 17.49 7.52
N GLU A 296 11.54 17.45 6.25
CA GLU A 296 11.01 18.36 5.24
C GLU A 296 9.51 18.13 4.98
N LEU A 297 9.09 16.87 4.88
CA LEU A 297 7.68 16.50 4.70
C LEU A 297 6.82 16.98 5.88
N ILE A 298 7.29 16.80 7.11
CA ILE A 298 6.62 17.30 8.32
C ILE A 298 6.54 18.83 8.30
N ALA A 299 7.63 19.51 7.95
CA ALA A 299 7.66 20.97 7.83
C ALA A 299 6.71 21.48 6.73
N TYR A 300 6.50 20.72 5.67
CA TYR A 300 5.52 21.01 4.62
C TYR A 300 4.08 20.85 5.11
N GLY A 301 3.85 20.06 6.15
CA GLY A 301 2.53 19.89 6.78
C GLY A 301 1.79 18.63 6.38
N VAL A 302 2.50 17.54 6.01
CA VAL A 302 1.85 16.26 5.71
C VAL A 302 1.15 15.71 6.96
N PRO A 303 -0.05 15.10 6.83
CA PRO A 303 -0.81 14.61 7.99
C PRO A 303 -0.24 13.30 8.55
N SER A 304 0.46 12.52 7.74
CA SER A 304 1.03 11.22 8.08
C SER A 304 2.20 10.91 7.16
N ILE A 305 3.12 10.07 7.61
CA ILE A 305 4.13 9.44 6.75
C ILE A 305 3.90 7.93 6.79
N HIS A 306 3.82 7.32 5.61
CA HIS A 306 3.65 5.87 5.46
C HIS A 306 4.97 5.21 5.09
N PHE A 307 5.43 4.22 5.87
CA PHE A 307 6.71 3.55 5.64
C PHE A 307 6.55 2.18 4.99
N TYR A 308 7.26 1.97 3.88
CA TYR A 308 7.41 0.66 3.23
C TYR A 308 8.53 -0.12 3.91
N THR A 309 8.15 -1.11 4.74
CA THR A 309 9.09 -1.81 5.63
C THR A 309 9.73 -3.05 5.04
N VAL A 310 9.27 -3.53 3.89
CA VAL A 310 9.81 -4.75 3.25
C VAL A 310 11.30 -4.61 3.01
N SER A 311 12.09 -5.49 3.64
CA SER A 311 13.57 -5.47 3.65
C SER A 311 14.19 -4.20 4.23
N ALA A 312 13.44 -3.38 5.00
CA ALA A 312 13.89 -2.12 5.57
C ALA A 312 13.47 -1.91 7.03
N VAL A 313 13.01 -2.94 7.75
CA VAL A 313 12.46 -2.84 9.11
C VAL A 313 13.39 -2.11 10.06
N GLU A 314 14.67 -2.49 10.12
CA GLU A 314 15.64 -1.86 11.03
C GLU A 314 15.92 -0.41 10.65
N SER A 315 16.05 -0.12 9.35
CA SER A 315 16.26 1.25 8.87
C SER A 315 15.05 2.14 9.19
N VAL A 316 13.83 1.66 8.97
CA VAL A 316 12.61 2.40 9.34
C VAL A 316 12.53 2.63 10.84
N LYS A 317 12.92 1.63 11.66
CA LYS A 317 12.97 1.80 13.12
C LYS A 317 13.95 2.89 13.54
N GLU A 318 15.13 2.94 12.93
CA GLU A 318 16.12 3.99 13.20
C GLU A 318 15.60 5.38 12.81
N VAL A 319 14.93 5.50 11.66
CA VAL A 319 14.27 6.74 11.24
C VAL A 319 13.16 7.14 12.22
N ALA A 320 12.28 6.20 12.58
CA ALA A 320 11.16 6.47 13.48
C ALA A 320 11.60 6.97 14.86
N LYS A 321 12.70 6.44 15.43
CA LYS A 321 13.27 6.93 16.69
C LYS A 321 13.70 8.40 16.69
N VAL A 322 13.94 8.96 15.50
CA VAL A 322 14.38 10.36 15.35
C VAL A 322 13.23 11.28 15.03
N ILE A 323 12.17 10.73 14.43
CA ILE A 323 11.04 11.50 13.91
C ILE A 323 9.85 11.49 14.88
N TYR A 324 9.63 10.37 15.54
CA TYR A 324 8.52 10.11 16.50
C TYR A 324 9.10 9.75 17.88
#